data_bf2059cbb53a4d379d7338949f2e8ad4
#
_entry.id   bf2059cbb53a4d379d7338949f2e8ad4
#
_cell.length_a   1.000
_cell.length_b   1.000
_cell.length_c   1.000
_cell.angle_alpha   90.00
_cell.angle_beta   90.00
_cell.angle_gamma   90.00
#
_symmetry.space_group_name_H-M   'P 1'
#
loop_
_entity.id
_entity.type
_entity.pdbx_description
1 polymer ?
#
loop_
_entity_poly.entity_id
_entity_poly.type
_entity_poly.pdbx_seq_one_letter_code
_entity_poly.pdbx_strand_id
1 'polypeptide(L)'
;VELLETAGYQVYVPPQACCGLTYVTTGQLDKARHNMRRLCQILGPLAVNGIPIVGVEPSCTATLRDDLERLLPDDPRAQAIAQATRTLAELLSDPETAPNPDVWQLPDLRGVQVVAQPHCHHYSVLGWENDRKLLAATGAEIVELAGCCGMAGNFGMERGHVEVSKRIAEHALLP
;
A
#
# COMPACT_ATOMS: atom_id res chain seq x y z
N VAL A 1 12.32 3.87 5.20
CA VAL A 1 13.04 5.15 5.23
C VAL A 1 14.40 4.97 4.56
N GLU A 2 15.31 4.18 5.13
CA GLU A 2 16.69 3.97 4.64
C GLU A 2 16.78 3.70 3.13
N LEU A 3 15.94 2.81 2.58
CA LEU A 3 15.94 2.51 1.15
C LEU A 3 15.71 3.77 0.30
N LEU A 4 14.73 4.58 0.66
CA LEU A 4 14.41 5.81 -0.07
C LEU A 4 15.51 6.87 0.07
N GLU A 5 16.08 7.02 1.27
CA GLU A 5 17.20 7.95 1.50
C GLU A 5 18.44 7.51 0.73
N THR A 6 18.73 6.20 0.69
CA THR A 6 19.83 5.65 -0.11
C THR A 6 19.60 5.86 -1.61
N ALA A 7 18.33 5.82 -2.04
CA ALA A 7 17.95 6.12 -3.42
C ALA A 7 17.94 7.64 -3.74
N GLY A 8 18.30 8.50 -2.78
CA GLY A 8 18.45 9.94 -2.98
C GLY A 8 17.21 10.76 -2.69
N TYR A 9 16.14 10.18 -2.14
CA TYR A 9 14.96 10.93 -1.74
C TYR A 9 15.16 11.59 -0.38
N GLN A 10 14.56 12.77 -0.22
CA GLN A 10 14.38 13.35 1.11
C GLN A 10 13.08 12.83 1.72
N VAL A 11 13.20 12.02 2.78
CA VAL A 11 12.05 11.35 3.39
C VAL A 11 11.55 12.13 4.61
N TYR A 12 10.26 12.43 4.61
CA TYR A 12 9.57 12.98 5.77
C TYR A 12 8.59 11.94 6.34
N VAL A 13 8.72 11.62 7.62
CA VAL A 13 7.81 10.73 8.33
C VAL A 13 6.84 11.59 9.16
N PRO A 14 5.57 11.68 8.75
CA PRO A 14 4.59 12.50 9.46
C PRO A 14 4.20 11.89 10.81
N PRO A 15 3.59 12.68 11.71
CA PRO A 15 2.99 12.15 12.93
C PRO A 15 2.01 11.01 12.62
N GLN A 16 2.00 9.99 13.48
CA GLN A 16 1.14 8.82 13.29
C GLN A 16 -0.35 9.20 13.27
N ALA A 17 -1.06 8.70 12.27
CA ALA A 17 -2.49 8.79 12.14
C ALA A 17 -3.05 7.49 11.53
N CYS A 18 -4.23 7.09 11.97
CA CYS A 18 -4.91 5.91 11.45
C CYS A 18 -5.66 6.26 10.16
N CYS A 19 -5.55 5.43 9.12
CA CYS A 19 -6.31 5.59 7.87
C CYS A 19 -7.82 5.36 8.05
N GLY A 20 -8.24 4.72 9.14
CA GLY A 20 -9.64 4.47 9.43
C GLY A 20 -10.22 3.19 8.85
N LEU A 21 -9.46 2.40 8.10
CA LEU A 21 -9.95 1.20 7.41
C LEU A 21 -10.67 0.22 8.33
N THR A 22 -10.15 -0.05 9.53
CA THR A 22 -10.80 -0.97 10.47
C THR A 22 -12.19 -0.49 10.90
N TYR A 23 -12.44 0.81 10.90
CA TYR A 23 -13.76 1.35 11.14
C TYR A 23 -14.66 1.24 9.90
N VAL A 24 -14.08 1.34 8.69
CA VAL A 24 -14.81 1.09 7.43
C VAL A 24 -15.29 -0.36 7.39
N THR A 25 -14.38 -1.31 7.61
CA THR A 25 -14.70 -2.76 7.54
C THR A 25 -15.71 -3.22 8.60
N THR A 26 -15.81 -2.51 9.71
CA THR A 26 -16.77 -2.79 10.79
C THR A 26 -18.02 -1.90 10.74
N GLY A 27 -18.21 -1.11 9.67
CA GLY A 27 -19.40 -0.26 9.47
C GLY A 27 -19.46 0.98 10.37
N GLN A 28 -18.39 1.33 11.09
CA GLN A 28 -18.34 2.49 11.99
C GLN A 28 -17.91 3.76 11.21
N LEU A 29 -18.69 4.14 10.19
CA LEU A 29 -18.30 5.15 9.21
C LEU A 29 -18.02 6.54 9.81
N ASP A 30 -18.71 6.93 10.87
CA ASP A 30 -18.44 8.22 11.52
C ASP A 30 -17.08 8.28 12.20
N LYS A 31 -16.64 7.17 12.79
CA LYS A 31 -15.28 7.03 13.33
C LYS A 31 -14.25 7.01 12.22
N ALA A 32 -14.55 6.32 11.12
CA ALA A 32 -13.70 6.33 9.93
C ALA A 32 -13.49 7.77 9.42
N ARG A 33 -14.58 8.51 9.18
CA ARG A 33 -14.53 9.91 8.75
C ARG A 33 -13.77 10.81 9.73
N HIS A 34 -13.92 10.60 11.05
CA HIS A 34 -13.17 11.36 12.04
C HIS A 34 -11.65 11.15 11.90
N ASN A 35 -11.19 9.90 11.79
CA ASN A 35 -9.78 9.59 11.58
C ASN A 35 -9.25 10.12 10.25
N MET A 36 -10.03 9.97 9.19
CA MET A 36 -9.71 10.47 7.85
C MET A 36 -9.55 11.99 7.80
N ARG A 37 -10.44 12.74 8.49
CA ARG A 37 -10.29 14.21 8.61
C ARG A 37 -8.99 14.60 9.31
N ARG A 38 -8.62 13.87 10.38
CA ARG A 38 -7.34 14.09 11.07
C ARG A 38 -6.17 13.80 10.15
N LEU A 39 -6.26 12.75 9.36
CA LEU A 39 -5.23 12.40 8.39
C LEU A 39 -5.12 13.45 7.28
N CYS A 40 -6.25 14.01 6.79
CA CYS A 40 -6.27 15.14 5.86
C CYS A 40 -5.61 16.41 6.43
N GLN A 41 -5.68 16.63 7.74
CA GLN A 41 -4.97 17.76 8.36
C GLN A 41 -3.44 17.58 8.32
N ILE A 42 -2.97 16.33 8.42
CA ILE A 42 -1.53 16.00 8.46
C ILE A 42 -0.95 15.90 7.04
N LEU A 43 -1.58 15.13 6.16
CA LEU A 43 -1.06 14.83 4.83
C LEU A 43 -1.49 15.83 3.76
N GLY A 44 -2.65 16.47 3.94
CA GLY A 44 -3.20 17.39 2.95
C GLY A 44 -2.24 18.51 2.53
N PRO A 45 -1.57 19.21 3.47
CA PRO A 45 -0.59 20.23 3.11
C PRO A 45 0.57 19.72 2.25
N LEU A 46 0.99 18.45 2.46
CA LEU A 46 2.05 17.84 1.68
C LEU A 46 1.54 17.48 0.27
N ALA A 47 0.38 16.83 0.19
CA ALA A 47 -0.23 16.42 -1.07
C ALA A 47 -0.55 17.60 -1.99
N VAL A 48 -1.11 18.67 -1.45
CA VAL A 48 -1.42 19.90 -2.22
C VAL A 48 -0.16 20.55 -2.79
N ASN A 49 0.99 20.39 -2.13
CA ASN A 49 2.29 20.85 -2.64
C ASN A 49 2.97 19.85 -3.57
N GLY A 50 2.27 18.80 -4.02
CA GLY A 50 2.79 17.81 -4.97
C GLY A 50 3.78 16.81 -4.38
N ILE A 51 3.88 16.71 -3.05
CA ILE A 51 4.78 15.75 -2.39
C ILE A 51 4.14 14.37 -2.45
N PRO A 52 4.79 13.35 -3.06
CA PRO A 52 4.27 11.99 -3.09
C PRO A 52 4.11 11.41 -1.69
N ILE A 53 3.00 10.71 -1.47
CA ILE A 53 2.72 9.98 -0.23
C ILE A 53 2.93 8.49 -0.50
N VAL A 54 4.00 7.93 0.05
CA VAL A 54 4.35 6.52 -0.17
C VAL A 54 3.72 5.64 0.90
N GLY A 55 2.80 4.79 0.49
CA GLY A 55 2.20 3.78 1.34
C GLY A 55 2.99 2.48 1.27
N VAL A 56 3.33 1.93 2.45
CA VAL A 56 4.08 0.66 2.57
C VAL A 56 3.18 -0.50 3.02
N GLU A 57 1.96 -0.21 3.43
CA GLU A 57 0.95 -1.20 3.80
C GLU A 57 -0.22 -1.09 2.79
N PRO A 58 -0.51 -2.16 2.03
CA PRO A 58 -1.46 -2.09 0.91
C PRO A 58 -2.87 -1.67 1.29
N SER A 59 -3.36 -2.09 2.46
CA SER A 59 -4.72 -1.76 2.87
C SER A 59 -4.87 -0.27 3.22
N CYS A 60 -3.91 0.29 3.95
CA CYS A 60 -3.90 1.74 4.23
C CYS A 60 -3.68 2.55 2.95
N THR A 61 -2.80 2.09 2.06
CA THR A 61 -2.55 2.75 0.78
C THR A 61 -3.79 2.79 -0.10
N ALA A 62 -4.52 1.67 -0.19
CA ALA A 62 -5.80 1.61 -0.90
C ALA A 62 -6.86 2.52 -0.28
N THR A 63 -6.94 2.55 1.06
CA THR A 63 -7.84 3.46 1.78
C THR A 63 -7.55 4.93 1.46
N LEU A 64 -6.28 5.33 1.39
CA LEU A 64 -5.91 6.70 1.01
C LEU A 64 -6.27 7.03 -0.44
N ARG A 65 -6.19 6.04 -1.33
CA ARG A 65 -6.41 6.22 -2.77
C ARG A 65 -7.88 6.18 -3.17
N ASP A 66 -8.72 5.45 -2.44
CA ASP A 66 -10.14 5.20 -2.82
C ASP A 66 -11.11 5.61 -1.71
N ASP A 67 -11.09 4.96 -0.53
CA ASP A 67 -12.10 5.18 0.51
C ASP A 67 -12.10 6.60 1.05
N LEU A 68 -10.93 7.25 1.11
CA LEU A 68 -10.75 8.58 1.67
C LEU A 68 -11.61 9.62 0.93
N GLU A 69 -11.50 9.66 -0.39
CA GLU A 69 -12.28 10.62 -1.18
C GLU A 69 -13.78 10.28 -1.22
N ARG A 70 -14.14 8.99 -1.20
CA ARG A 70 -15.54 8.55 -1.15
C ARG A 70 -16.23 8.91 0.17
N LEU A 71 -15.49 8.85 1.29
CA LEU A 71 -16.02 9.17 2.60
C LEU A 71 -15.95 10.65 2.96
N LEU A 72 -15.09 11.41 2.26
CA LEU A 72 -14.91 12.86 2.41
C LEU A 72 -14.96 13.57 1.05
N PRO A 73 -16.06 13.42 0.28
CA PRO A 73 -16.13 13.91 -1.10
C PRO A 73 -16.01 15.44 -1.23
N ASP A 74 -16.36 16.18 -0.17
CA ASP A 74 -16.32 17.63 -0.15
C ASP A 74 -14.99 18.20 0.41
N ASP A 75 -14.03 17.35 0.77
CA ASP A 75 -12.72 17.79 1.27
C ASP A 75 -11.67 17.73 0.14
N PRO A 76 -11.23 18.87 -0.42
CA PRO A 76 -10.25 18.88 -1.52
C PRO A 76 -8.90 18.27 -1.13
N ARG A 77 -8.59 18.21 0.17
CA ARG A 77 -7.37 17.55 0.66
C ARG A 77 -7.46 16.03 0.50
N ALA A 78 -8.66 15.45 0.62
CA ALA A 78 -8.86 14.02 0.40
C ALA A 78 -8.54 13.65 -1.05
N GLN A 79 -8.99 14.44 -2.02
CA GLN A 79 -8.67 14.25 -3.43
C GLN A 79 -7.17 14.43 -3.70
N ALA A 80 -6.56 15.47 -3.14
CA ALA A 80 -5.11 15.70 -3.30
C ALA A 80 -4.29 14.52 -2.73
N ILE A 81 -4.66 13.98 -1.56
CA ILE A 81 -4.01 12.82 -0.95
C ILE A 81 -4.19 11.59 -1.83
N ALA A 82 -5.40 11.32 -2.34
CA ALA A 82 -5.65 10.18 -3.22
C ALA A 82 -4.76 10.23 -4.47
N GLN A 83 -4.66 11.41 -5.09
CA GLN A 83 -3.82 11.62 -6.27
C GLN A 83 -2.31 11.56 -5.98
N ALA A 84 -1.87 11.99 -4.81
CA ALA A 84 -0.47 11.96 -4.40
C ALA A 84 -0.01 10.59 -3.87
N THR A 85 -0.95 9.70 -3.52
CA THR A 85 -0.64 8.40 -2.93
C THR A 85 -0.04 7.45 -3.97
N ARG A 86 1.10 6.85 -3.63
CA ARG A 86 1.84 5.89 -4.46
C ARG A 86 2.18 4.64 -3.64
N THR A 87 2.28 3.51 -4.32
CA THR A 87 3.05 2.37 -3.78
C THR A 87 4.54 2.66 -3.90
N LEU A 88 5.37 1.90 -3.20
CA LEU A 88 6.82 2.01 -3.33
C LEU A 88 7.26 1.70 -4.78
N ALA A 89 6.67 0.68 -5.39
CA ALA A 89 6.99 0.28 -6.75
C ALA A 89 6.60 1.36 -7.77
N GLU A 90 5.45 2.00 -7.61
CA GLU A 90 5.05 3.13 -8.45
C GLU A 90 6.06 4.28 -8.34
N LEU A 91 6.46 4.69 -7.12
CA LEU A 91 7.43 5.76 -6.93
C LEU A 91 8.77 5.47 -7.61
N LEU A 92 9.26 4.24 -7.46
CA LEU A 92 10.57 3.83 -7.99
C LEU A 92 10.57 3.56 -9.50
N SER A 93 9.39 3.36 -10.11
CA SER A 93 9.25 3.02 -11.53
C SER A 93 8.77 4.18 -12.40
N ASP A 94 8.20 5.22 -11.79
CA ASP A 94 7.71 6.39 -12.51
C ASP A 94 8.89 7.23 -13.01
N PRO A 95 9.00 7.50 -14.33
CA PRO A 95 10.11 8.28 -14.92
C PRO A 95 10.30 9.67 -14.29
N GLU A 96 9.22 10.27 -13.75
CA GLU A 96 9.29 11.60 -13.12
C GLU A 96 9.81 11.56 -11.68
N THR A 97 9.65 10.42 -11.01
CA THR A 97 9.99 10.27 -9.60
C THR A 97 11.06 9.23 -9.33
N ALA A 98 11.38 8.38 -10.30
CA ALA A 98 12.39 7.33 -10.16
C ALA A 98 13.77 7.91 -9.77
N PRO A 99 14.53 7.19 -8.95
CA PRO A 99 15.85 7.64 -8.55
C PRO A 99 16.80 7.70 -9.76
N ASN A 100 17.79 8.61 -9.68
CA ASN A 100 18.84 8.66 -10.68
C ASN A 100 19.62 7.32 -10.69
N PRO A 101 19.69 6.62 -11.83
CA PRO A 101 20.38 5.33 -11.93
C PRO A 101 21.90 5.40 -11.64
N ASP A 102 22.49 6.59 -11.72
CA ASP A 102 23.90 6.79 -11.34
C ASP A 102 24.10 6.87 -9.82
N VAL A 103 23.00 7.13 -9.07
CA VAL A 103 23.01 7.24 -7.60
C VAL A 103 22.55 5.95 -6.95
N TRP A 104 21.53 5.32 -7.53
CA TRP A 104 20.94 4.12 -6.97
C TRP A 104 20.48 3.15 -8.06
N GLN A 105 20.72 1.88 -7.84
CA GLN A 105 20.30 0.78 -8.70
C GLN A 105 19.60 -0.29 -7.89
N LEU A 106 18.69 -1.00 -8.54
CA LEU A 106 18.07 -2.19 -7.97
C LEU A 106 19.15 -3.23 -7.62
N PRO A 107 18.97 -3.98 -6.53
CA PRO A 107 19.88 -5.07 -6.20
C PRO A 107 19.84 -6.15 -7.29
N ASP A 108 20.98 -6.76 -7.56
CA ASP A 108 21.06 -7.94 -8.41
C ASP A 108 20.63 -9.18 -7.61
N LEU A 109 19.48 -9.73 -7.93
CA LEU A 109 18.91 -10.92 -7.31
C LEU A 109 18.87 -12.12 -8.26
N ARG A 110 19.74 -12.17 -9.29
CA ARG A 110 19.85 -13.33 -10.16
C ARG A 110 20.20 -14.60 -9.37
N GLY A 111 19.44 -15.67 -9.62
CA GLY A 111 19.55 -16.92 -8.87
C GLY A 111 18.81 -16.95 -7.53
N VAL A 112 18.12 -15.87 -7.17
CA VAL A 112 17.22 -15.84 -6.01
C VAL A 112 15.79 -16.11 -6.47
N GLN A 113 15.11 -17.06 -5.81
CA GLN A 113 13.68 -17.27 -5.99
C GLN A 113 12.90 -16.42 -4.98
N VAL A 114 11.97 -15.63 -5.48
CA VAL A 114 11.08 -14.78 -4.69
C VAL A 114 9.66 -15.30 -4.81
N VAL A 115 9.06 -15.70 -3.69
CA VAL A 115 7.65 -16.05 -3.63
C VAL A 115 6.86 -14.79 -3.26
N ALA A 116 5.96 -14.37 -4.13
CA ALA A 116 5.14 -13.17 -3.95
C ALA A 116 3.66 -13.53 -3.91
N GLN A 117 2.97 -13.04 -2.88
CA GLN A 117 1.51 -13.06 -2.85
C GLN A 117 0.99 -11.63 -2.87
N PRO A 118 0.42 -11.16 -4.00
CA PRO A 118 -0.20 -9.86 -4.06
C PRO A 118 -1.36 -9.74 -3.06
N HIS A 119 -1.40 -8.65 -2.34
CA HIS A 119 -2.50 -8.37 -1.41
C HIS A 119 -3.81 -8.13 -2.18
N CYS A 120 -4.98 -8.44 -1.56
CA CYS A 120 -6.29 -8.21 -2.24
C CYS A 120 -6.45 -6.76 -2.71
N HIS A 121 -5.93 -5.77 -2.00
CA HIS A 121 -5.97 -4.38 -2.42
C HIS A 121 -5.08 -4.06 -3.63
N HIS A 122 -4.06 -4.88 -3.94
CA HIS A 122 -3.38 -4.77 -5.23
C HIS A 122 -4.32 -5.13 -6.37
N TYR A 123 -5.08 -6.22 -6.24
CA TYR A 123 -6.02 -6.62 -7.29
C TYR A 123 -7.20 -5.65 -7.46
N SER A 124 -7.66 -5.00 -6.38
CA SER A 124 -8.88 -4.18 -6.41
C SER A 124 -8.64 -2.70 -6.63
N VAL A 125 -7.53 -2.14 -6.16
CA VAL A 125 -7.30 -0.68 -6.13
C VAL A 125 -5.93 -0.26 -6.63
N LEU A 126 -4.85 -0.92 -6.16
CA LEU A 126 -3.48 -0.41 -6.37
C LEU A 126 -2.87 -0.86 -7.71
N GLY A 127 -3.23 -2.04 -8.18
CA GLY A 127 -2.52 -2.74 -9.24
C GLY A 127 -1.28 -3.49 -8.71
N TRP A 128 -0.88 -4.54 -9.41
CA TRP A 128 0.30 -5.36 -9.07
C TRP A 128 1.42 -5.25 -10.10
N GLU A 129 1.14 -4.65 -11.23
CA GLU A 129 2.04 -4.66 -12.39
C GLU A 129 3.37 -3.93 -12.14
N ASN A 130 3.33 -2.81 -11.37
CA ASN A 130 4.55 -2.05 -11.06
C ASN A 130 5.45 -2.84 -10.11
N ASP A 131 4.88 -3.51 -9.10
CA ASP A 131 5.63 -4.37 -8.17
C ASP A 131 6.25 -5.55 -8.92
N ARG A 132 5.49 -6.18 -9.83
CA ARG A 132 6.00 -7.27 -10.68
C ARG A 132 7.17 -6.83 -11.54
N LYS A 133 7.04 -5.68 -12.22
CA LYS A 133 8.11 -5.12 -13.06
C LYS A 133 9.36 -4.79 -12.26
N LEU A 134 9.17 -4.18 -11.09
CA LEU A 134 10.28 -3.82 -10.21
C LEU A 134 11.02 -5.07 -9.72
N LEU A 135 10.30 -6.10 -9.28
CA LEU A 135 10.87 -7.38 -8.88
C LEU A 135 11.60 -8.07 -10.04
N ALA A 136 10.97 -8.12 -11.22
CA ALA A 136 11.58 -8.72 -12.41
C ALA A 136 12.87 -7.99 -12.82
N ALA A 137 12.93 -6.67 -12.67
CA ALA A 137 14.12 -5.89 -12.99
C ALA A 137 15.32 -6.20 -12.09
N THR A 138 15.11 -6.81 -10.91
CA THR A 138 16.20 -7.33 -10.06
C THR A 138 16.86 -8.60 -10.61
N GLY A 139 16.26 -9.24 -11.61
CA GLY A 139 16.70 -10.55 -12.13
C GLY A 139 16.26 -11.76 -11.29
N ALA A 140 15.43 -11.57 -10.26
CA ALA A 140 14.90 -12.65 -9.45
C ALA A 140 13.93 -13.55 -10.25
N GLU A 141 13.88 -14.83 -9.88
CA GLU A 141 12.83 -15.76 -10.32
C GLU A 141 11.58 -15.55 -9.45
N ILE A 142 10.49 -15.06 -10.05
CA ILE A 142 9.28 -14.71 -9.31
C ILE A 142 8.25 -15.83 -9.42
N VAL A 143 7.82 -16.35 -8.27
CA VAL A 143 6.69 -17.27 -8.14
C VAL A 143 5.53 -16.52 -7.51
N GLU A 144 4.53 -16.20 -8.33
CA GLU A 144 3.31 -15.52 -7.84
C GLU A 144 2.30 -16.54 -7.33
N LEU A 145 1.88 -16.36 -6.09
CA LEU A 145 0.80 -17.14 -5.50
C LEU A 145 -0.55 -16.45 -5.75
N ALA A 146 -1.49 -17.21 -6.29
CA ALA A 146 -2.88 -16.77 -6.39
C ALA A 146 -3.68 -17.26 -5.18
N GLY A 147 -4.75 -16.56 -4.84
CA GLY A 147 -5.69 -17.00 -3.81
C GLY A 147 -5.73 -16.11 -2.58
N CYS A 148 -6.57 -16.50 -1.64
CA CYS A 148 -6.85 -15.72 -0.44
C CYS A 148 -5.97 -16.15 0.72
N CYS A 149 -5.42 -15.18 1.47
CA CYS A 149 -4.67 -15.44 2.71
C CYS A 149 -5.58 -15.85 3.89
N GLY A 150 -6.91 -15.78 3.74
CA GLY A 150 -7.87 -16.11 4.78
C GLY A 150 -8.15 -14.99 5.79
N MET A 151 -7.39 -13.89 5.76
CA MET A 151 -7.51 -12.84 6.79
C MET A 151 -8.73 -11.93 6.58
N ALA A 152 -9.02 -11.53 5.33
CA ALA A 152 -10.14 -10.63 4.99
C ALA A 152 -10.30 -9.44 5.95
N GLY A 153 -9.29 -8.60 6.03
CA GLY A 153 -9.20 -7.55 7.05
C GLY A 153 -8.95 -8.13 8.44
N ASN A 154 -9.86 -7.92 9.36
CA ASN A 154 -9.79 -8.46 10.73
C ASN A 154 -10.52 -9.81 10.91
N PHE A 155 -11.26 -10.29 9.91
CA PHE A 155 -12.10 -11.49 10.01
C PHE A 155 -11.33 -12.70 10.54
N GLY A 156 -10.16 -13.00 9.99
CA GLY A 156 -9.36 -14.15 10.39
C GLY A 156 -8.79 -14.09 11.81
N MET A 157 -8.76 -12.89 12.41
CA MET A 157 -8.30 -12.65 13.78
C MET A 157 -9.45 -12.63 14.79
N GLU A 158 -10.69 -12.69 14.33
CA GLU A 158 -11.86 -12.67 15.21
C GLU A 158 -12.07 -14.04 15.88
N ARG A 159 -12.62 -14.00 17.08
CA ARG A 159 -12.89 -15.22 17.87
C ARG A 159 -13.83 -16.16 17.10
N GLY A 160 -13.38 -17.39 16.89
CA GLY A 160 -14.15 -18.45 16.19
C GLY A 160 -13.90 -18.52 14.70
N HIS A 161 -13.11 -17.62 14.10
CA HIS A 161 -12.86 -17.62 12.66
C HIS A 161 -11.52 -18.25 12.24
N VAL A 162 -10.65 -18.58 13.20
CA VAL A 162 -9.28 -19.10 12.93
C VAL A 162 -9.29 -20.31 12.03
N GLU A 163 -10.17 -21.29 12.29
CA GLU A 163 -10.24 -22.53 11.49
C GLU A 163 -10.69 -22.26 10.05
N VAL A 164 -11.64 -21.35 9.84
CA VAL A 164 -12.11 -20.95 8.51
C VAL A 164 -11.00 -20.22 7.77
N SER A 165 -10.35 -19.27 8.42
CA SER A 165 -9.23 -18.51 7.89
C SER A 165 -8.08 -19.41 7.45
N LYS A 166 -7.70 -20.36 8.32
CA LYS A 166 -6.65 -21.33 8.03
C LYS A 166 -6.99 -22.21 6.83
N ARG A 167 -8.20 -22.77 6.77
CA ARG A 167 -8.65 -23.57 5.62
C ARG A 167 -8.62 -22.79 4.30
N ILE A 168 -8.98 -21.50 4.33
CA ILE A 168 -8.90 -20.65 3.14
C ILE A 168 -7.44 -20.48 2.70
N ALA A 169 -6.54 -20.21 3.64
CA ALA A 169 -5.12 -20.05 3.36
C ALA A 169 -4.46 -21.34 2.84
N GLU A 170 -4.89 -22.51 3.32
CA GLU A 170 -4.41 -23.83 2.87
C GLU A 170 -4.72 -24.13 1.41
N HIS A 171 -5.65 -23.41 0.77
CA HIS A 171 -5.94 -23.62 -0.66
C HIS A 171 -4.87 -23.07 -1.60
N ALA A 172 -4.10 -22.08 -1.18
CA ALA A 172 -3.17 -21.41 -2.10
C ALA A 172 -1.92 -20.81 -1.45
N LEU A 173 -1.99 -20.40 -0.18
CA LEU A 173 -0.88 -19.73 0.49
C LEU A 173 -0.04 -20.66 1.33
N LEU A 174 -0.69 -21.55 2.07
CA LEU A 174 -0.01 -22.51 2.93
C LEU A 174 0.14 -23.86 2.19
N PRO A 175 1.31 -24.49 2.27
CA PRO A 175 1.54 -25.81 1.71
C PRO A 175 0.77 -26.89 2.47
#